data_76de5c663ed8731c8dabf37217654da9
#
_entry.id   76de5c663ed8731c8dabf37217654da9
#
_cell.length_a   1.000
_cell.length_b   1.000
_cell.length_c   1.000
_cell.angle_alpha   90.00
_cell.angle_beta   90.00
_cell.angle_gamma   90.00
#
_symmetry.space_group_name_H-M   'P 1'
#
loop_
_entity.id
_entity.type
_entity.pdbx_description
1 polymer ?
#
loop_
_entity_poly.entity_id
_entity_poly.type
_entity_poly.pdbx_seq_one_letter_code
_entity_poly.pdbx_strand_id
1 'polypeptide(L)'
;MTDLSLTDKMILLQYAINKYEIENILIEKLKDILSQKDINMTLDTLIGTQKVRRIGPDILQNNTSHTGELQDLPDHLKSIVDKL
;
A
#
# COMPACT_ATOMS: atom_id res chain seq x y z
N MET A 1 14.14 -14.51 -1.84
CA MET A 1 12.91 -13.70 -1.87
C MET A 1 12.37 -13.56 -0.46
N THR A 2 12.04 -12.35 -0.07
CA THR A 2 11.55 -12.10 1.29
C THR A 2 10.04 -12.21 1.32
N ASP A 3 9.54 -13.09 2.18
CA ASP A 3 8.10 -13.22 2.38
C ASP A 3 7.65 -12.13 3.36
N LEU A 4 6.76 -11.27 2.88
CA LEU A 4 6.19 -10.23 3.71
C LEU A 4 4.89 -10.72 4.33
N SER A 5 4.68 -10.39 5.60
CA SER A 5 3.41 -10.69 6.25
C SER A 5 2.31 -9.80 5.67
N LEU A 6 1.05 -10.13 5.95
CA LEU A 6 -0.06 -9.28 5.52
C LEU A 6 0.08 -7.87 6.11
N THR A 7 0.47 -7.78 7.38
CA THR A 7 0.70 -6.48 8.03
C THR A 7 1.76 -5.68 7.29
N ASP A 8 2.88 -6.32 6.93
CA ASP A 8 3.95 -5.67 6.17
C ASP A 8 3.45 -5.16 4.81
N LYS A 9 2.68 -5.98 4.11
CA LYS A 9 2.11 -5.60 2.82
C LYS A 9 1.17 -4.40 2.96
N MET A 10 0.36 -4.38 4.00
CA MET A 10 -0.57 -3.28 4.26
C MET A 10 0.19 -1.98 4.52
N ILE A 11 1.22 -2.02 5.36
CA ILE A 11 2.05 -0.86 5.64
C ILE A 11 2.73 -0.38 4.36
N LEU A 12 3.33 -1.29 3.61
CA LEU A 12 4.01 -0.98 2.37
C LEU A 12 3.07 -0.29 1.37
N LEU A 13 1.87 -0.82 1.20
CA LEU A 13 0.91 -0.23 0.28
C LEU A 13 0.45 1.15 0.74
N GLN A 14 0.25 1.36 2.03
CA GLN A 14 -0.15 2.68 2.53
C GLN A 14 0.92 3.72 2.25
N TYR A 15 2.19 3.39 2.44
CA TYR A 15 3.29 4.31 2.12
C TYR A 15 3.41 4.53 0.60
N ALA A 16 3.20 3.47 -0.18
CA ALA A 16 3.23 3.59 -1.63
C ALA A 16 2.09 4.47 -2.14
N ILE A 17 0.92 4.37 -1.54
CA ILE A 17 -0.23 5.20 -1.90
C ILE A 17 0.06 6.68 -1.65
N ASN A 18 0.77 7.01 -0.59
CA ASN A 18 1.19 8.39 -0.34
C ASN A 18 2.10 8.91 -1.44
N LYS A 19 2.91 8.05 -2.06
CA LYS A 19 3.79 8.44 -3.16
C LYS A 19 3.07 8.47 -4.50
N TYR A 20 2.21 7.49 -4.74
CA TYR A 20 1.56 7.28 -6.03
C TYR A 20 0.08 7.01 -5.80
N GLU A 21 -0.72 8.04 -5.86
CA GLU A 21 -2.15 7.94 -5.60
C GLU A 21 -2.91 7.19 -6.69
N ILE A 22 -2.33 7.10 -7.89
CA ILE A 22 -2.97 6.46 -9.03
C ILE A 22 -2.68 4.96 -9.00
N GLU A 23 -3.74 4.15 -8.98
CA GLU A 23 -3.66 2.70 -8.82
C GLU A 23 -2.77 2.03 -9.89
N ASN A 24 -2.91 2.43 -11.14
CA ASN A 24 -2.12 1.83 -12.22
C ASN A 24 -0.62 2.07 -12.03
N ILE A 25 -0.26 3.27 -11.58
CA ILE A 25 1.14 3.60 -11.32
C ILE A 25 1.62 2.83 -10.10
N LEU A 26 0.80 2.76 -9.06
CA LEU A 26 1.10 2.01 -7.85
C LEU A 26 1.41 0.54 -8.16
N ILE A 27 0.55 -0.10 -8.94
CA ILE A 27 0.73 -1.50 -9.34
C ILE A 27 2.03 -1.66 -10.13
N GLU A 28 2.29 -0.75 -11.07
CA GLU A 28 3.51 -0.78 -11.87
C GLU A 28 4.76 -0.70 -11.01
N LYS A 29 4.74 0.12 -9.98
CA LYS A 29 5.89 0.28 -9.08
C LYS A 29 6.07 -0.90 -8.13
N LEU A 30 4.98 -1.59 -7.78
CA LEU A 30 5.02 -2.68 -6.82
C LEU A 30 5.14 -4.07 -7.46
N LYS A 31 5.00 -4.18 -8.78
CA LYS A 31 4.93 -5.49 -9.45
C LYS A 31 6.17 -6.34 -9.26
N ASP A 32 7.33 -5.72 -9.05
CA ASP A 32 8.59 -6.44 -8.82
C ASP A 32 8.77 -6.88 -7.36
N ILE A 33 7.92 -6.39 -6.48
CA ILE A 33 7.98 -6.66 -5.04
C ILE A 33 6.86 -7.62 -4.64
N LEU A 34 5.66 -7.39 -5.14
CA LEU A 34 4.47 -8.17 -4.82
C LEU A 34 3.81 -8.64 -6.11
N SER A 35 3.22 -9.84 -6.08
CA SER A 35 2.40 -10.30 -7.19
C SER A 35 1.14 -9.42 -7.28
N GLN A 36 0.52 -9.38 -8.46
CA GLN A 36 -0.72 -8.63 -8.62
C GLN A 36 -1.82 -9.17 -7.71
N LYS A 37 -1.85 -10.48 -7.48
CA LYS A 37 -2.80 -11.09 -6.56
C LYS A 37 -2.61 -10.54 -5.14
N ASP A 38 -1.35 -10.45 -4.68
CA ASP A 38 -1.05 -9.91 -3.36
C ASP A 38 -1.43 -8.44 -3.26
N ILE A 39 -1.16 -7.65 -4.29
CA ILE A 39 -1.53 -6.24 -4.34
C ILE A 39 -3.05 -6.11 -4.24
N ASN A 40 -3.79 -6.86 -5.04
CA ASN A 40 -5.24 -6.79 -5.05
C ASN A 40 -5.84 -7.20 -3.71
N MET A 41 -5.36 -8.31 -3.12
CA MET A 41 -5.84 -8.79 -1.83
C MET A 41 -5.56 -7.76 -0.72
N THR A 42 -4.38 -7.17 -0.73
CA THR A 42 -4.00 -6.18 0.27
C THR A 42 -4.82 -4.91 0.13
N LEU A 43 -5.04 -4.44 -1.11
CA LEU A 43 -5.89 -3.29 -1.37
C LEU A 43 -7.32 -3.54 -0.91
N ASP A 44 -7.87 -4.71 -1.21
CA ASP A 44 -9.23 -5.06 -0.79
C ASP A 44 -9.34 -5.03 0.74
N THR A 45 -8.33 -5.55 1.43
CA THR A 45 -8.28 -5.53 2.88
C THR A 45 -8.21 -4.11 3.43
N LEU A 46 -7.36 -3.26 2.84
CA LEU A 46 -7.23 -1.88 3.26
C LEU A 46 -8.52 -1.09 3.04
N ILE A 47 -9.17 -1.30 1.91
CA ILE A 47 -10.43 -0.64 1.61
C ILE A 47 -11.55 -1.17 2.52
N GLY A 48 -11.61 -2.49 2.70
CA GLY A 48 -12.61 -3.13 3.55
C GLY A 48 -12.51 -2.73 5.01
N THR A 49 -11.30 -2.43 5.50
CA THR A 49 -11.07 -1.97 6.87
C THR A 49 -11.08 -0.45 6.99
N GLN A 50 -11.38 0.26 5.91
CA GLN A 50 -11.47 1.71 5.85
C GLN A 50 -10.14 2.44 6.11
N LYS A 51 -9.04 1.76 5.90
CA LYS A 51 -7.70 2.39 6.01
C LYS A 51 -7.31 3.12 4.73
N VAL A 52 -7.91 2.74 3.61
CA VAL A 52 -7.71 3.37 2.30
C VAL A 52 -9.07 3.61 1.68
N ARG A 53 -9.22 4.73 0.98
CA ARG A 53 -10.44 5.06 0.24
C ARG A 53 -10.14 5.15 -1.25
N ARG A 54 -11.10 4.69 -2.05
CA ARG A 54 -11.06 4.89 -3.49
C ARG A 54 -11.87 6.14 -3.81
N ILE A 55 -11.18 7.22 -4.18
CA ILE A 55 -11.83 8.51 -4.42
C ILE A 55 -12.06 8.80 -5.91
N GLY A 56 -11.69 7.85 -6.76
CA GLY A 56 -11.93 7.94 -8.20
C GLY A 56 -11.77 6.57 -8.82
N PRO A 57 -11.99 6.43 -10.14
CA PRO A 57 -11.90 5.11 -10.79
C PRO A 57 -10.56 4.41 -10.57
N ASP A 58 -9.48 5.19 -10.49
CA ASP A 58 -8.13 4.66 -10.30
C ASP A 58 -7.32 5.48 -9.29
N ILE A 59 -7.99 6.25 -8.42
CA ILE A 59 -7.32 7.11 -7.45
C ILE A 59 -7.58 6.56 -6.04
N LEU A 60 -6.49 6.35 -5.29
CA LEU A 60 -6.51 5.82 -3.93
C LEU A 60 -5.97 6.88 -2.97
N GLN A 61 -6.49 6.87 -1.76
CA GLN A 61 -6.05 7.80 -0.73
C GLN A 61 -6.10 7.11 0.63
N ASN A 62 -5.05 7.31 1.43
CA ASN A 62 -5.05 6.84 2.81
C ASN A 62 -6.12 7.61 3.60
N ASN A 63 -6.88 6.87 4.41
CA ASN A 63 -7.96 7.45 5.20
C ASN A 63 -7.44 7.80 6.60
N THR A 64 -6.60 8.84 6.68
CA THR A 64 -5.97 9.24 7.94
C THR A 64 -6.97 9.80 8.94
N SER A 65 -8.11 10.31 8.48
CA SER A 65 -9.14 10.80 9.38
C SER A 65 -9.82 9.66 10.14
N HIS A 66 -9.78 8.44 9.61
CA HIS A 66 -10.32 7.25 10.28
C HIS A 66 -9.27 6.55 11.13
N THR A 67 -8.05 6.40 10.61
CA THR A 67 -7.00 5.60 11.24
C THR A 67 -5.94 6.43 11.97
N GLY A 68 -5.97 7.76 11.81
CA GLY A 68 -4.91 8.63 12.28
C GLY A 68 -3.70 8.59 11.36
N GLU A 69 -2.52 8.76 11.94
CA GLU A 69 -1.29 8.73 11.15
C GLU A 69 -0.95 7.30 10.75
N LEU A 70 -0.17 7.17 9.68
CA LEU A 70 0.34 5.88 9.26
C LEU A 70 1.26 5.31 10.33
N GLN A 71 1.29 3.98 10.45
CA GLN A 71 2.20 3.30 11.36
C GLN A 71 3.64 3.61 10.97
N ASP A 72 4.53 3.57 11.98
CA ASP A 72 5.95 3.73 11.72
C ASP A 72 6.43 2.69 10.72
N LEU A 73 7.27 3.12 9.79
CA LEU A 73 7.79 2.24 8.74
C LEU A 73 8.88 1.33 9.33
N PRO A 74 8.67 0.00 9.35
CA PRO A 74 9.71 -0.91 9.83
C PRO A 74 10.97 -0.82 8.98
N ASP A 75 12.12 -1.06 9.62
CA ASP A 75 13.41 -0.95 8.93
C ASP A 75 13.50 -1.82 7.68
N HIS A 76 12.96 -3.03 7.74
CA HIS A 76 13.02 -3.94 6.60
C HIS A 76 12.16 -3.48 5.43
N LEU A 77 11.24 -2.55 5.65
CA LEU A 77 10.41 -1.98 4.58
C LEU A 77 10.94 -0.64 4.06
N LYS A 78 11.80 0.03 4.84
CA LYS A 78 12.33 1.34 4.45
C LYS A 78 13.06 1.29 3.12
N SER A 79 13.91 0.28 2.93
CA SER A 79 14.68 0.14 1.70
C SER A 79 13.77 -0.11 0.50
N ILE A 80 12.66 -0.82 0.72
CA ILE A 80 11.68 -1.07 -0.35
C ILE A 80 10.96 0.22 -0.72
N VAL A 81 10.48 0.95 0.29
CA VAL A 81 9.74 2.21 0.06
C VAL A 81 10.66 3.24 -0.59
N ASP A 82 11.91 3.32 -0.17
CA ASP A 82 12.87 4.26 -0.73
C ASP A 82 13.12 4.03 -2.22
N LYS A 83 12.96 2.80 -2.69
CA LYS A 83 13.15 2.45 -4.10
C LYS A 83 11.91 2.67 -4.96
N LEU A 84 10.78 2.95 -4.37
CA LEU A 84 9.54 3.14 -5.13
C LEU A 84 9.51 4.43 -5.96
#